data_11eab96bb9facd60d569d06401638785
#
_entry.id   11eab96bb9facd60d569d06401638785
#
_cell.length_a   1.000
_cell.length_b   1.000
_cell.length_c   1.000
_cell.angle_alpha   90.00
_cell.angle_beta   90.00
_cell.angle_gamma   90.00
#
_symmetry.space_group_name_H-M   'P 1'
#
loop_
_entity.id
_entity.type
_entity.pdbx_description
1 polymer ?
#
loop_
_entity_poly.entity_id
_entity_poly.type
_entity_poly.pdbx_seq_one_letter_code
_entity_poly.pdbx_strand_id
1 'polypeptide(L)'
;MKVVVIGGGPAGMMAAITASKNGNEVYLLEKNDRLGKKLLITGKGRCNITSSLDIKDFIQNVPGNGRFLYSAFDNYTNLDIINFLKEHGISLRGAFPPRRQGGILRQAR
;
A
#
# COMPACT_ATOMS: atom_id res chain seq x y z
N MET A 1 19.56 -3.09 -15.98
CA MET A 1 19.58 -1.61 -15.94
C MET A 1 19.77 -1.17 -14.49
N LYS A 2 20.35 0.01 -14.26
CA LYS A 2 20.43 0.62 -12.94
C LYS A 2 19.24 1.56 -12.74
N VAL A 3 18.53 1.40 -11.63
CA VAL A 3 17.37 2.22 -11.28
C VAL A 3 17.61 2.88 -9.93
N VAL A 4 17.40 4.19 -9.86
CA VAL A 4 17.50 4.96 -8.61
C VAL A 4 16.10 5.40 -8.23
N VAL A 5 15.68 5.05 -7.02
CA VAL A 5 14.41 5.49 -6.42
C VAL A 5 14.72 6.47 -5.30
N ILE A 6 14.13 7.66 -5.36
CA ILE A 6 14.33 8.71 -4.34
C ILE A 6 13.11 8.77 -3.43
N GLY A 7 13.33 8.53 -2.15
CA GLY A 7 12.31 8.50 -1.12
C GLY A 7 11.88 7.09 -0.73
N GLY A 8 12.11 6.73 0.53
CA GLY A 8 11.80 5.41 1.12
C GLY A 8 10.43 5.34 1.81
N GLY A 9 9.44 6.09 1.33
CA GLY A 9 8.05 5.92 1.72
C GLY A 9 7.39 4.72 1.04
N PRO A 10 6.09 4.43 1.30
CA PRO A 10 5.40 3.28 0.72
C PRO A 10 5.50 3.19 -0.81
N ALA A 11 5.32 4.32 -1.49
CA ALA A 11 5.41 4.38 -2.95
C ALA A 11 6.81 4.05 -3.46
N GLY A 12 7.85 4.64 -2.85
CA GLY A 12 9.24 4.38 -3.21
C GLY A 12 9.66 2.94 -2.93
N MET A 13 9.24 2.37 -1.80
CA MET A 13 9.49 0.97 -1.48
C MET A 13 8.84 0.03 -2.51
N MET A 14 7.59 0.27 -2.91
CA MET A 14 6.91 -0.54 -3.93
C MET A 14 7.55 -0.39 -5.31
N ALA A 15 7.96 0.82 -5.68
CA ALA A 15 8.69 1.06 -6.92
C ALA A 15 10.03 0.30 -6.95
N ALA A 16 10.78 0.35 -5.86
CA ALA A 16 12.06 -0.36 -5.73
C ALA A 16 11.88 -1.87 -5.80
N ILE A 17 10.89 -2.43 -5.09
CA ILE A 17 10.56 -3.86 -5.12
C ILE A 17 10.18 -4.29 -6.54
N THR A 18 9.32 -3.53 -7.21
CA THR A 18 8.87 -3.85 -8.57
C THR A 18 10.02 -3.79 -9.57
N ALA A 19 10.84 -2.75 -9.50
CA ALA A 19 12.01 -2.64 -10.37
C ALA A 19 13.00 -3.78 -10.16
N SER A 20 13.25 -4.17 -8.91
CA SER A 20 14.14 -5.29 -8.57
C SER A 20 13.58 -6.63 -9.06
N LYS A 21 12.29 -6.89 -8.89
CA LYS A 21 11.63 -8.10 -9.41
C LYS A 21 11.75 -8.23 -10.95
N ASN A 22 11.88 -7.11 -11.66
CA ASN A 22 12.11 -7.07 -13.10
C ASN A 22 13.60 -7.16 -13.48
N GLY A 23 14.45 -7.61 -12.59
CA GLY A 23 15.88 -7.89 -12.86
C GLY A 23 16.77 -6.65 -12.93
N ASN A 24 16.33 -5.52 -12.40
CA ASN A 24 17.14 -4.31 -12.35
C ASN A 24 17.99 -4.26 -11.06
N GLU A 25 19.15 -3.62 -11.16
CA GLU A 25 19.95 -3.21 -10.01
C GLU A 25 19.34 -1.92 -9.45
N VAL A 26 18.84 -1.96 -8.19
CA VAL A 26 18.03 -0.87 -7.62
C VAL A 26 18.73 -0.24 -6.43
N TYR A 27 18.79 1.08 -6.46
CA TYR A 27 19.27 1.92 -5.35
C TYR A 27 18.10 2.74 -4.81
N LEU A 28 17.72 2.50 -3.54
CA LEU A 28 16.69 3.28 -2.85
C LEU A 28 17.36 4.29 -1.92
N LEU A 29 17.19 5.58 -2.23
CA LEU A 29 17.77 6.67 -1.46
C LEU A 29 16.73 7.28 -0.52
N GLU A 30 17.02 7.31 0.77
CA GLU A 30 16.17 7.90 1.80
C GLU A 30 17.00 8.89 2.66
N LYS A 31 16.47 10.10 2.88
CA LYS A 31 17.11 11.13 3.68
C LYS A 31 17.07 10.87 5.17
N ASN A 32 16.10 10.09 5.65
CA ASN A 32 15.93 9.75 7.06
C ASN A 32 16.75 8.51 7.43
N ASP A 33 16.83 8.24 8.72
CA ASP A 33 17.54 7.11 9.31
C ASP A 33 16.88 5.76 9.05
N ARG A 34 15.64 5.74 8.54
CA ARG A 34 14.88 4.52 8.25
C ARG A 34 13.87 4.71 7.14
N LEU A 35 13.54 3.61 6.46
CA LEU A 35 12.44 3.56 5.49
C LEU A 35 11.08 3.60 6.17
N GLY A 36 10.07 4.09 5.49
CA GLY A 36 8.69 4.04 5.95
C GLY A 36 8.40 4.83 7.22
N LYS A 37 9.20 5.84 7.56
CA LYS A 37 9.09 6.62 8.81
C LYS A 37 7.67 7.16 9.04
N LYS A 38 7.06 7.74 8.00
CA LYS A 38 5.68 8.24 8.08
C LYS A 38 4.65 7.11 8.19
N LEU A 39 4.88 5.99 7.53
CA LEU A 39 4.02 4.82 7.61
C LEU A 39 3.94 4.26 9.03
N LEU A 40 5.06 4.25 9.76
CA LEU A 40 5.15 3.75 11.14
C LEU A 40 4.30 4.53 12.14
N ILE A 41 4.00 5.80 11.87
CA ILE A 41 3.19 6.66 12.76
C ILE A 41 1.71 6.74 12.35
N THR A 42 1.31 6.11 11.26
CA THR A 42 -0.09 6.10 10.81
C THR A 42 -0.97 5.21 11.69
N GLY A 43 -2.26 5.53 11.73
CA GLY A 43 -3.25 4.69 12.40
C GLY A 43 -3.12 4.61 13.93
N LYS A 44 -2.48 5.58 14.58
CA LYS A 44 -2.28 5.59 16.06
C LYS A 44 -1.67 4.29 16.58
N GLY A 45 -0.58 3.85 15.96
CA GLY A 45 0.09 2.59 16.27
C GLY A 45 -0.57 1.33 15.68
N ARG A 46 -1.60 1.51 14.86
CA ARG A 46 -2.25 0.43 14.11
C ARG A 46 -2.08 0.75 12.63
N CYS A 47 -1.20 0.07 11.94
CA CYS A 47 -0.99 0.32 10.52
C CYS A 47 -2.26 0.03 9.72
N ASN A 48 -2.96 1.08 9.29
CA ASN A 48 -4.08 0.98 8.37
C ASN A 48 -3.50 0.79 6.97
N ILE A 49 -3.85 -0.29 6.29
CA ILE A 49 -3.24 -0.66 5.02
C ILE A 49 -4.16 -0.32 3.86
N THR A 50 -5.35 -0.89 3.86
CA THR A 50 -6.31 -0.72 2.77
C THR A 50 -7.73 -1.03 3.25
N SER A 51 -8.70 -1.01 2.33
CA SER A 51 -10.08 -1.38 2.55
C SER A 51 -10.42 -2.66 1.78
N SER A 52 -11.40 -3.42 2.27
CA SER A 52 -11.95 -4.60 1.58
C SER A 52 -13.06 -4.26 0.58
N LEU A 53 -13.34 -3.00 0.33
CA LEU A 53 -14.30 -2.57 -0.69
C LEU A 53 -13.91 -3.07 -2.08
N ASP A 54 -14.88 -3.31 -2.95
CA ASP A 54 -14.59 -3.41 -4.37
C ASP A 54 -14.06 -2.07 -4.92
N ILE A 55 -13.40 -2.10 -6.08
CA ILE A 55 -12.72 -0.91 -6.61
C ILE A 55 -13.67 0.22 -6.90
N LYS A 56 -14.88 -0.06 -7.37
CA LYS A 56 -15.87 0.98 -7.68
C LYS A 56 -16.28 1.74 -6.43
N ASP A 57 -16.63 1.01 -5.39
CA ASP A 57 -17.00 1.59 -4.10
C ASP A 57 -15.80 2.24 -3.41
N PHE A 58 -14.60 1.66 -3.55
CA PHE A 58 -13.36 2.24 -3.05
C PHE A 58 -13.14 3.65 -3.62
N ILE A 59 -13.22 3.79 -4.94
CA ILE A 59 -13.01 5.07 -5.63
C ILE A 59 -14.07 6.10 -5.24
N GLN A 60 -15.32 5.70 -5.09
CA GLN A 60 -16.41 6.59 -4.66
C GLN A 60 -16.20 7.15 -3.24
N ASN A 61 -15.52 6.41 -2.38
CA ASN A 61 -15.21 6.81 -1.00
C ASN A 61 -13.90 7.62 -0.87
N VAL A 62 -13.18 7.87 -1.96
CA VAL A 62 -11.99 8.73 -1.96
C VAL A 62 -12.42 10.20 -1.94
N PRO A 63 -12.04 10.97 -0.90
CA PRO A 63 -12.35 12.40 -0.86
C PRO A 63 -11.75 13.15 -2.05
N GLY A 64 -12.52 14.04 -2.67
CA GLY A 64 -12.08 14.86 -3.80
C GLY A 64 -12.14 14.11 -5.13
N ASN A 65 -11.02 13.99 -5.83
CA ASN A 65 -10.98 13.42 -7.17
C ASN A 65 -10.58 11.94 -7.18
N GLY A 66 -11.47 11.06 -6.72
CA GLY A 66 -11.25 9.60 -6.75
C GLY A 66 -11.05 9.06 -8.18
N ARG A 67 -11.61 9.72 -9.19
CA ARG A 67 -11.49 9.32 -10.62
C ARG A 67 -10.04 9.33 -11.10
N PHE A 68 -9.18 10.15 -10.52
CA PHE A 68 -7.75 10.17 -10.82
C PHE A 68 -7.07 8.82 -10.57
N LEU A 69 -7.63 7.99 -9.70
CA LEU A 69 -7.05 6.70 -9.31
C LEU A 69 -7.44 5.53 -10.22
N TYR A 70 -8.35 5.70 -11.17
CA TYR A 70 -8.79 4.59 -12.04
C TYR A 70 -7.61 3.90 -12.73
N SER A 71 -6.74 4.65 -13.37
CA SER A 71 -5.58 4.09 -14.08
C SER A 71 -4.62 3.36 -13.14
N ALA A 72 -4.44 3.85 -11.91
CA ALA A 72 -3.61 3.17 -10.91
C ALA A 72 -4.24 1.84 -10.48
N PHE A 73 -5.56 1.82 -10.24
CA PHE A 73 -6.28 0.62 -9.84
C PHE A 73 -6.48 -0.41 -10.97
N ASP A 74 -6.41 0.00 -12.23
CA ASP A 74 -6.37 -0.94 -13.35
C ASP A 74 -5.09 -1.80 -13.33
N ASN A 75 -4.01 -1.26 -12.79
CA ASN A 75 -2.72 -1.96 -12.70
C ASN A 75 -2.48 -2.65 -11.35
N TYR A 76 -2.99 -2.09 -10.26
CA TYR A 76 -2.73 -2.60 -8.91
C TYR A 76 -3.86 -2.23 -7.95
N THR A 77 -4.60 -3.24 -7.51
CA THR A 77 -5.82 -3.07 -6.71
C THR A 77 -5.55 -3.21 -5.20
N ASN A 78 -6.57 -2.95 -4.39
CA ASN A 78 -6.54 -3.25 -2.95
C ASN A 78 -6.39 -4.76 -2.68
N LEU A 79 -6.89 -5.63 -3.55
CA LEU A 79 -6.68 -7.08 -3.42
C LEU A 79 -5.23 -7.47 -3.71
N ASP A 80 -4.58 -6.79 -4.65
CA ASP A 80 -3.17 -7.04 -4.97
C ASP A 80 -2.26 -6.71 -3.79
N ILE A 81 -2.46 -5.59 -3.11
CA ILE A 81 -1.68 -5.27 -1.90
C ILE A 81 -1.97 -6.24 -0.75
N ILE A 82 -3.21 -6.70 -0.60
CA ILE A 82 -3.58 -7.71 0.40
C ILE A 82 -2.81 -9.01 0.14
N ASN A 83 -2.81 -9.48 -1.10
CA ASN A 83 -2.13 -10.70 -1.50
C ASN A 83 -0.61 -10.57 -1.35
N PHE A 84 -0.04 -9.45 -1.79
CA PHE A 84 1.38 -9.16 -1.63
C PHE A 84 1.82 -9.26 -0.17
N LEU A 85 1.07 -8.66 0.76
CA LEU A 85 1.40 -8.70 2.18
C LEU A 85 1.26 -10.11 2.77
N LYS A 86 0.23 -10.86 2.38
CA LYS A 86 0.05 -12.26 2.79
C LYS A 86 1.17 -13.15 2.32
N GLU A 87 1.62 -13.01 1.08
CA GLU A 87 2.74 -13.75 0.51
C GLU A 87 4.05 -13.49 1.26
N HIS A 88 4.18 -12.31 1.86
CA HIS A 88 5.32 -11.94 2.70
C HIS A 88 5.11 -12.20 4.20
N GLY A 89 4.12 -13.03 4.55
CA GLY A 89 3.89 -13.49 5.93
C GLY A 89 3.19 -12.48 6.83
N ILE A 90 2.61 -11.41 6.27
CA ILE A 90 1.90 -10.40 7.05
C ILE A 90 0.42 -10.76 7.15
N SER A 91 -0.03 -11.05 8.37
CA SER A 91 -1.46 -11.27 8.64
C SER A 91 -2.20 -9.94 8.71
N LEU A 92 -3.36 -9.90 8.06
CA LEU A 92 -4.23 -8.74 8.06
C LEU A 92 -5.52 -9.04 8.84
N ARG A 93 -5.97 -8.08 9.62
CA ARG A 93 -7.27 -8.12 10.29
C ARG A 93 -8.16 -7.02 9.78
N GLY A 94 -9.43 -7.34 9.51
CA GLY A 94 -10.47 -6.36 9.24
C GLY A 94 -10.95 -5.68 10.53
N ALA A 95 -11.46 -4.46 10.43
CA ALA A 95 -12.26 -3.90 11.49
C ALA A 95 -13.64 -4.60 11.49
N PHE A 96 -13.98 -5.32 12.56
CA PHE A 96 -15.29 -5.91 12.77
C PHE A 96 -16.16 -5.01 13.66
N PRO A 97 -17.46 -4.96 13.45
CA PRO A 97 -18.23 -5.68 12.44
C PRO A 97 -18.05 -5.11 11.03
N PRO A 98 -18.25 -5.92 9.97
CA PRO A 98 -18.26 -5.40 8.61
C PRO A 98 -19.42 -4.40 8.50
N ARG A 99 -19.07 -3.13 8.51
CA ARG A 99 -20.05 -2.09 8.17
C ARG A 99 -20.36 -2.25 6.68
N ARG A 100 -21.58 -1.91 6.25
CA ARG A 100 -22.01 -1.96 4.84
C ARG A 100 -21.10 -1.21 3.85
N GLN A 101 -20.06 -0.55 4.35
CA GLN A 101 -19.10 0.28 3.60
C GLN A 101 -17.67 -0.32 3.53
N GLY A 102 -17.51 -1.61 3.78
CA GLY A 102 -16.19 -2.25 3.81
C GLY A 102 -15.36 -1.90 5.07
N GLY A 103 -14.57 -2.84 5.53
CA GLY A 103 -13.70 -2.65 6.69
C GLY A 103 -12.30 -2.16 6.29
N ILE A 104 -11.68 -1.35 7.13
CA ILE A 104 -10.26 -1.02 7.01
C ILE A 104 -9.46 -2.25 7.43
N LEU A 105 -8.59 -2.73 6.55
CA LEU A 105 -7.67 -3.81 6.84
C LEU A 105 -6.41 -3.27 7.50
N ARG A 106 -5.99 -3.92 8.58
CA ARG A 106 -4.83 -3.54 9.40
C ARG A 106 -3.91 -4.73 9.57
N GLN A 107 -2.66 -4.47 9.88
CA GLN A 107 -1.75 -5.52 10.30
C GLN A 107 -2.29 -6.19 11.58
N ALA A 108 -2.33 -7.52 11.60
CA ALA A 108 -2.58 -8.29 12.81
C ALA A 108 -1.33 -8.21 13.73
N ARG A 109 -1.53 -8.03 15.00
CA ARG A 109 -0.47 -8.16 16.01
C ARG A 109 -0.30 -9.62 16.39
#